data_f2cb88a359090c2318a589f72e7220e6
#
_entry.id   f2cb88a359090c2318a589f72e7220e6
#
_cell.length_a   1.000
_cell.length_b   1.000
_cell.length_c   1.000
_cell.angle_alpha   90.00
_cell.angle_beta   90.00
_cell.angle_gamma   90.00
#
_symmetry.space_group_name_H-M   'P 1'
#
loop_
_entity.id
_entity.type
_entity.pdbx_description
1 polymer ?
#
loop_
_entity_poly.entity_id
_entity_poly.type
_entity_poly.pdbx_seq_one_letter_code
_entity_poly.pdbx_strand_id
1 'polypeptide(L)'
;EDTEMILQQKKAMVKKSGLLELIDTPASLEDIGGLDALKDYLRNKSKVITDLPKAQEFGVSIPKGVFIVGMPGCGKSLCAKASAALFNTPLLKLDMGSMMGKYVGESEGNLRKAIKIAEAAAPCVLWIDEIEKAFSGVGGNNDIMDRMFGYFLSWMQEKTSSVYVIATANNAHNLPLELKRKGRFDEIFCVNLPNEDERKKIFEIHIGKKKQNLDEAALNSVSLITEGFNGADIESLVNEAVEKCFIDSLDNKGTAFDERLLKDIASKTVSITKSC
;
A
#
# COMPACT_ATOMS: atom_id res chain seq x y z
N GLU A 1 -9.41 -14.82 -25.94
CA GLU A 1 -9.37 -13.64 -26.83
C GLU A 1 -10.31 -12.55 -26.36
N ASP A 2 -11.62 -12.80 -26.14
CA ASP A 2 -12.58 -11.76 -25.73
C ASP A 2 -12.26 -11.14 -24.36
N THR A 3 -11.87 -11.95 -23.39
CA THR A 3 -11.55 -11.48 -22.02
C THR A 3 -10.31 -10.61 -22.00
N GLU A 4 -9.32 -10.92 -22.82
CA GLU A 4 -8.06 -10.18 -22.90
C GLU A 4 -8.27 -8.84 -23.63
N MET A 5 -9.11 -8.83 -24.66
CA MET A 5 -9.49 -7.62 -25.38
C MET A 5 -10.29 -6.67 -24.48
N ILE A 6 -11.23 -7.18 -23.68
CA ILE A 6 -11.98 -6.40 -22.68
C ILE A 6 -11.04 -5.80 -21.63
N LEU A 7 -10.07 -6.57 -21.16
CA LEU A 7 -9.09 -6.07 -20.18
C LEU A 7 -8.21 -4.97 -20.77
N GLN A 8 -7.78 -5.10 -22.02
CA GLN A 8 -7.01 -4.08 -22.72
C GLN A 8 -7.82 -2.80 -22.94
N GLN A 9 -9.09 -2.91 -23.30
CA GLN A 9 -9.98 -1.74 -23.44
C GLN A 9 -10.18 -1.02 -22.11
N LYS A 10 -10.39 -1.75 -21.00
CA LYS A 10 -10.47 -1.17 -19.67
C LYS A 10 -9.16 -0.45 -19.29
N LYS A 11 -8.01 -1.06 -19.55
CA LYS A 11 -6.70 -0.43 -19.32
C LYS A 11 -6.51 0.85 -20.15
N ALA A 12 -6.92 0.84 -21.41
CA ALA A 12 -6.84 2.01 -22.29
C ALA A 12 -7.75 3.16 -21.79
N MET A 13 -8.98 2.84 -21.33
CA MET A 13 -9.91 3.82 -20.78
C MET A 13 -9.33 4.50 -19.54
N VAL A 14 -8.75 3.72 -18.62
CA VAL A 14 -8.09 4.25 -17.41
C VAL A 14 -6.95 5.20 -17.79
N LYS A 15 -6.02 4.76 -18.67
CA LYS A 15 -4.88 5.57 -19.10
C LYS A 15 -5.30 6.88 -19.78
N LYS A 16 -6.35 6.85 -20.59
CA LYS A 16 -6.83 8.04 -21.32
C LYS A 16 -7.44 9.09 -20.41
N SER A 17 -7.93 8.70 -19.23
CA SER A 17 -8.59 9.61 -18.31
C SER A 17 -7.66 10.61 -17.65
N GLY A 18 -6.41 10.23 -17.40
CA GLY A 18 -5.42 11.02 -16.65
C GLY A 18 -5.75 11.22 -15.16
N LEU A 19 -6.86 10.62 -14.67
CA LEU A 19 -7.34 10.76 -13.29
C LEU A 19 -6.99 9.56 -12.42
N LEU A 20 -6.76 8.41 -13.05
CA LEU A 20 -6.36 7.17 -12.42
C LEU A 20 -5.07 6.66 -13.07
N GLU A 21 -4.15 6.21 -12.25
CA GLU A 21 -2.93 5.53 -12.69
C GLU A 21 -3.12 4.02 -12.59
N LEU A 22 -2.84 3.31 -13.68
CA LEU A 22 -2.78 1.86 -13.67
C LEU A 22 -1.41 1.42 -13.15
N ILE A 23 -1.38 0.74 -12.02
CA ILE A 23 -0.15 0.24 -11.41
C ILE A 23 0.09 -1.19 -11.91
N ASP A 24 1.21 -1.38 -12.60
CA ASP A 24 1.58 -2.65 -13.24
C ASP A 24 2.78 -3.30 -12.53
N THR A 25 2.93 -3.06 -11.22
CA THR A 25 4.04 -3.59 -10.44
C THR A 25 3.58 -4.84 -9.68
N PRO A 26 4.02 -6.03 -10.07
CA PRO A 26 3.66 -7.24 -9.34
C PRO A 26 4.27 -7.21 -7.94
N ALA A 27 3.46 -7.56 -6.94
CA ALA A 27 3.88 -7.78 -5.57
C ALA A 27 3.06 -8.93 -4.99
N SER A 28 3.64 -9.66 -4.05
CA SER A 28 2.92 -10.72 -3.36
C SER A 28 2.83 -10.45 -1.86
N LEU A 29 1.98 -11.19 -1.16
CA LEU A 29 1.92 -11.08 0.31
C LEU A 29 3.21 -11.58 0.98
N GLU A 30 3.97 -12.42 0.31
CA GLU A 30 5.26 -12.94 0.75
C GLU A 30 6.36 -11.85 0.70
N ASP A 31 6.17 -10.80 -0.11
CA ASP A 31 7.07 -9.63 -0.12
C ASP A 31 6.92 -8.74 1.13
N ILE A 32 5.93 -9.01 1.96
CA ILE A 32 5.64 -8.22 3.17
C ILE A 32 6.15 -9.01 4.39
N GLY A 33 7.14 -8.49 5.09
CA GLY A 33 7.56 -9.04 6.37
C GLY A 33 6.58 -8.64 7.49
N GLY A 34 6.08 -9.61 8.26
CA GLY A 34 5.08 -9.37 9.30
C GLY A 34 3.66 -9.07 8.77
N LEU A 35 2.89 -8.31 9.54
CA LEU A 35 1.50 -7.93 9.25
C LEU A 35 0.57 -9.13 9.07
N ASP A 36 0.77 -10.20 9.83
CA ASP A 36 0.10 -11.50 9.63
C ASP A 36 -1.44 -11.37 9.72
N ALA A 37 -1.96 -10.59 10.67
CA ALA A 37 -3.40 -10.34 10.80
C ALA A 37 -4.01 -9.66 9.54
N LEU A 38 -3.31 -8.68 8.97
CA LEU A 38 -3.74 -8.01 7.73
C LEU A 38 -3.66 -8.97 6.54
N LYS A 39 -2.60 -9.76 6.44
CA LYS A 39 -2.44 -10.77 5.39
C LYS A 39 -3.57 -11.81 5.43
N ASP A 40 -3.90 -12.34 6.60
CA ASP A 40 -4.97 -13.31 6.77
C ASP A 40 -6.34 -12.71 6.45
N TYR A 41 -6.56 -11.46 6.84
CA TYR A 41 -7.75 -10.73 6.45
C TYR A 41 -7.86 -10.61 4.91
N LEU A 42 -6.80 -10.21 4.23
CA LEU A 42 -6.77 -10.09 2.77
C LEU A 42 -6.96 -11.44 2.06
N ARG A 43 -6.34 -12.52 2.57
CA ARG A 43 -6.57 -13.88 2.05
C ARG A 43 -8.04 -14.30 2.17
N ASN A 44 -8.70 -13.98 3.28
CA ASN A 44 -10.12 -14.28 3.45
C ASN A 44 -10.99 -13.40 2.53
N LYS A 45 -10.68 -12.14 2.36
CA LYS A 45 -11.37 -11.26 1.41
C LYS A 45 -11.20 -11.70 -0.04
N SER A 46 -10.02 -12.22 -0.40
CA SER A 46 -9.77 -12.78 -1.72
C SER A 46 -10.76 -13.90 -2.05
N LYS A 47 -11.03 -14.81 -1.11
CA LYS A 47 -12.02 -15.90 -1.31
C LYS A 47 -13.41 -15.37 -1.63
N VAL A 48 -13.82 -14.28 -0.95
CA VAL A 48 -15.14 -13.65 -1.19
C VAL A 48 -15.17 -12.94 -2.54
N ILE A 49 -14.10 -12.21 -2.89
CA ILE A 49 -14.03 -11.41 -4.12
C ILE A 49 -13.94 -12.32 -5.36
N THR A 50 -13.19 -13.43 -5.25
CA THR A 50 -13.01 -14.36 -6.37
C THR A 50 -14.31 -15.08 -6.75
N ASP A 51 -15.16 -15.40 -5.79
CA ASP A 51 -16.46 -16.07 -6.02
C ASP A 51 -17.63 -15.23 -5.46
N LEU A 52 -17.66 -13.97 -5.88
CA LEU A 52 -18.63 -13.01 -5.37
C LEU A 52 -20.10 -13.41 -5.59
N PRO A 53 -20.50 -13.99 -6.75
CA PRO A 53 -21.88 -14.45 -6.93
C PRO A 53 -22.31 -15.47 -5.87
N LYS A 54 -21.48 -16.46 -5.61
CA LYS A 54 -21.73 -17.48 -4.61
C LYS A 54 -21.73 -16.92 -3.19
N ALA A 55 -20.82 -15.99 -2.89
CA ALA A 55 -20.82 -15.30 -1.60
C ALA A 55 -22.12 -14.52 -1.36
N GLN A 56 -22.65 -13.86 -2.39
CA GLN A 56 -23.94 -13.16 -2.32
C GLN A 56 -25.14 -14.11 -2.13
N GLU A 57 -25.13 -15.28 -2.73
CA GLU A 57 -26.15 -16.33 -2.49
C GLU A 57 -26.14 -16.78 -1.02
N PHE A 58 -24.97 -16.78 -0.37
CA PHE A 58 -24.84 -17.01 1.07
C PHE A 58 -25.28 -15.85 1.93
N GLY A 59 -25.60 -14.68 1.35
CA GLY A 59 -25.94 -13.46 2.07
C GLY A 59 -24.74 -12.59 2.45
N VAL A 60 -23.55 -12.87 1.90
CA VAL A 60 -22.36 -12.03 2.12
C VAL A 60 -22.48 -10.76 1.33
N SER A 61 -22.33 -9.62 2.00
CA SER A 61 -22.32 -8.31 1.35
C SER A 61 -21.06 -8.12 0.51
N ILE A 62 -21.16 -7.30 -0.55
CA ILE A 62 -20.01 -6.93 -1.39
C ILE A 62 -18.95 -6.22 -0.54
N PRO A 63 -17.71 -6.73 -0.52
CA PRO A 63 -16.63 -6.09 0.23
C PRO A 63 -16.39 -4.65 -0.24
N LYS A 64 -16.26 -3.73 0.69
CA LYS A 64 -16.10 -2.30 0.40
C LYS A 64 -14.65 -1.90 0.30
N GLY A 65 -13.85 -2.34 1.26
CA GLY A 65 -12.43 -2.02 1.29
C GLY A 65 -11.84 -2.06 2.69
N VAL A 66 -10.56 -1.82 2.75
CA VAL A 66 -9.76 -1.78 3.98
C VAL A 66 -9.04 -0.44 4.09
N PHE A 67 -8.91 0.03 5.32
CA PHE A 67 -8.15 1.22 5.63
C PHE A 67 -6.91 0.86 6.46
N ILE A 68 -5.72 1.24 5.98
CA ILE A 68 -4.43 0.89 6.59
C ILE A 68 -3.77 2.17 7.06
N VAL A 69 -3.62 2.31 8.37
CA VAL A 69 -3.03 3.48 9.02
C VAL A 69 -1.75 3.09 9.71
N GLY A 70 -0.69 3.88 9.57
CA GLY A 70 0.56 3.63 10.27
C GLY A 70 1.72 4.43 9.71
N MET A 71 2.88 4.34 10.35
CA MET A 71 4.05 5.11 9.97
C MET A 71 4.51 4.86 8.53
N PRO A 72 5.17 5.84 7.88
CA PRO A 72 5.81 5.63 6.59
C PRO A 72 6.78 4.44 6.64
N GLY A 73 6.99 3.78 5.51
CA GLY A 73 7.95 2.67 5.40
C GLY A 73 7.51 1.33 6.02
N CYS A 74 6.29 1.23 6.59
CA CYS A 74 5.77 -0.01 7.20
C CYS A 74 4.97 -0.90 6.23
N GLY A 75 5.18 -0.80 4.92
CA GLY A 75 4.62 -1.75 3.94
C GLY A 75 3.18 -1.48 3.48
N LYS A 76 2.54 -0.36 3.86
CA LYS A 76 1.15 -0.04 3.48
C LYS A 76 0.90 -0.06 1.97
N SER A 77 1.74 0.61 1.21
CA SER A 77 1.64 0.67 -0.26
C SER A 77 1.91 -0.70 -0.91
N LEU A 78 2.77 -1.50 -0.28
CA LEU A 78 3.04 -2.87 -0.72
C LEU A 78 1.82 -3.77 -0.50
N CYS A 79 1.07 -3.56 0.60
CA CYS A 79 -0.19 -4.26 0.84
C CYS A 79 -1.23 -3.98 -0.25
N ALA A 80 -1.34 -2.74 -0.76
CA ALA A 80 -2.25 -2.42 -1.85
C ALA A 80 -1.89 -3.18 -3.14
N LYS A 81 -0.61 -3.22 -3.49
CA LYS A 81 -0.10 -3.95 -4.66
C LYS A 81 -0.31 -5.46 -4.52
N ALA A 82 0.04 -6.02 -3.36
CA ALA A 82 -0.12 -7.43 -3.08
C ALA A 82 -1.60 -7.87 -3.07
N SER A 83 -2.50 -7.01 -2.60
CA SER A 83 -3.95 -7.29 -2.62
C SER A 83 -4.50 -7.40 -4.03
N ALA A 84 -4.11 -6.51 -4.94
CA ALA A 84 -4.57 -6.56 -6.33
C ALA A 84 -4.09 -7.85 -7.03
N ALA A 85 -2.84 -8.24 -6.80
CA ALA A 85 -2.30 -9.51 -7.30
C ALA A 85 -3.03 -10.71 -6.70
N LEU A 86 -3.28 -10.71 -5.38
CA LEU A 86 -4.01 -11.77 -4.69
C LEU A 86 -5.46 -11.92 -5.19
N PHE A 87 -6.13 -10.81 -5.50
CA PHE A 87 -7.50 -10.79 -6.03
C PHE A 87 -7.54 -11.02 -7.54
N ASN A 88 -6.39 -11.10 -8.20
CA ASN A 88 -6.26 -11.20 -9.65
C ASN A 88 -7.04 -10.10 -10.40
N THR A 89 -6.92 -8.87 -9.94
CA THR A 89 -7.63 -7.71 -10.46
C THR A 89 -6.66 -6.55 -10.73
N PRO A 90 -6.97 -5.64 -11.66
CA PRO A 90 -6.15 -4.46 -11.88
C PRO A 90 -6.09 -3.55 -10.65
N LEU A 91 -4.92 -2.95 -10.42
CA LEU A 91 -4.69 -1.94 -9.41
C LEU A 91 -4.77 -0.55 -10.03
N LEU A 92 -5.74 0.23 -9.59
CA LEU A 92 -5.93 1.63 -10.01
C LEU A 92 -5.57 2.53 -8.85
N LYS A 93 -4.58 3.41 -9.03
CA LYS A 93 -4.23 4.42 -8.03
C LYS A 93 -4.96 5.72 -8.33
N LEU A 94 -5.67 6.23 -7.34
CA LEU A 94 -6.28 7.55 -7.38
C LEU A 94 -5.24 8.59 -6.97
N ASP A 95 -4.82 9.42 -7.91
CA ASP A 95 -3.94 10.55 -7.63
C ASP A 95 -4.77 11.78 -7.24
N MET A 96 -4.80 12.03 -5.94
CA MET A 96 -5.53 13.18 -5.41
C MET A 96 -4.89 14.53 -5.79
N GLY A 97 -3.59 14.56 -6.08
CA GLY A 97 -2.93 15.76 -6.60
C GLY A 97 -3.48 16.16 -7.97
N SER A 98 -3.70 15.19 -8.85
CA SER A 98 -4.28 15.41 -10.18
C SER A 98 -5.78 15.77 -10.13
N MET A 99 -6.46 15.45 -9.02
CA MET A 99 -7.86 15.83 -8.82
C MET A 99 -8.05 17.31 -8.56
N MET A 100 -7.04 17.98 -8.00
CA MET A 100 -7.10 19.40 -7.65
C MET A 100 -6.90 20.23 -8.93
N GLY A 101 -7.98 20.48 -9.65
CA GLY A 101 -7.98 21.30 -10.85
C GLY A 101 -7.64 22.77 -10.57
N LYS A 102 -7.27 23.50 -11.65
CA LYS A 102 -6.97 24.94 -11.56
C LYS A 102 -8.19 25.81 -11.26
N TYR A 103 -9.40 25.29 -11.47
CA TYR A 103 -10.64 26.05 -11.32
C TYR A 103 -11.54 25.45 -10.25
N VAL A 104 -12.27 26.32 -9.56
CA VAL A 104 -13.30 25.96 -8.57
C VAL A 104 -14.37 25.11 -9.25
N GLY A 105 -14.63 23.89 -8.73
CA GLY A 105 -15.65 22.96 -9.28
C GLY A 105 -15.09 21.85 -10.18
N GLU A 106 -13.89 21.96 -10.74
CA GLU A 106 -13.29 20.87 -11.51
C GLU A 106 -12.93 19.66 -10.63
N SER A 107 -12.46 19.90 -9.41
CA SER A 107 -12.01 18.86 -8.49
C SER A 107 -13.12 17.86 -8.13
N GLU A 108 -14.33 18.34 -7.82
CA GLU A 108 -15.48 17.46 -7.56
C GLU A 108 -15.88 16.66 -8.80
N GLY A 109 -15.90 17.31 -9.97
CA GLY A 109 -16.16 16.66 -11.25
C GLY A 109 -15.12 15.60 -11.60
N ASN A 110 -13.85 15.86 -11.32
CA ASN A 110 -12.76 14.91 -11.54
C ASN A 110 -12.88 13.68 -10.63
N LEU A 111 -13.19 13.86 -9.34
CA LEU A 111 -13.43 12.76 -8.43
C LEU A 111 -14.61 11.89 -8.88
N ARG A 112 -15.71 12.50 -9.28
CA ARG A 112 -16.89 11.78 -9.82
C ARG A 112 -16.54 10.98 -11.07
N LYS A 113 -15.74 11.55 -11.98
CA LYS A 113 -15.27 10.85 -13.19
C LYS A 113 -14.36 9.70 -12.85
N ALA A 114 -13.38 9.90 -11.95
CA ALA A 114 -12.45 8.86 -11.52
C ALA A 114 -13.18 7.66 -10.91
N ILE A 115 -14.15 7.91 -10.03
CA ILE A 115 -14.99 6.87 -9.43
C ILE A 115 -15.77 6.10 -10.49
N LYS A 116 -16.42 6.79 -11.44
CA LYS A 116 -17.14 6.13 -12.54
C LYS A 116 -16.22 5.27 -13.41
N ILE A 117 -14.99 5.72 -13.66
CA ILE A 117 -14.00 4.94 -14.40
C ILE A 117 -13.59 3.69 -13.61
N ALA A 118 -13.37 3.81 -12.30
CA ALA A 118 -13.08 2.66 -11.46
C ALA A 118 -14.23 1.65 -11.44
N GLU A 119 -15.48 2.11 -11.37
CA GLU A 119 -16.67 1.25 -11.44
C GLU A 119 -16.81 0.55 -12.80
N ALA A 120 -16.54 1.26 -13.90
CA ALA A 120 -16.54 0.67 -15.24
C ALA A 120 -15.39 -0.34 -15.43
N ALA A 121 -14.28 -0.16 -14.71
CA ALA A 121 -13.14 -1.09 -14.72
C ALA A 121 -13.35 -2.31 -13.78
N ALA A 122 -14.41 -2.31 -12.95
CA ALA A 122 -14.65 -3.38 -11.98
C ALA A 122 -14.73 -4.78 -12.66
N PRO A 123 -14.28 -5.86 -11.99
CA PRO A 123 -13.66 -5.87 -10.66
C PRO A 123 -12.25 -5.26 -10.66
N CYS A 124 -11.93 -4.43 -9.67
CA CYS A 124 -10.62 -3.79 -9.53
C CYS A 124 -10.33 -3.42 -8.07
N VAL A 125 -9.05 -3.20 -7.76
CA VAL A 125 -8.63 -2.53 -6.53
C VAL A 125 -8.42 -1.05 -6.81
N LEU A 126 -9.07 -0.18 -6.05
CA LEU A 126 -8.85 1.26 -6.06
C LEU A 126 -7.98 1.64 -4.85
N TRP A 127 -6.75 2.02 -5.11
CA TRP A 127 -5.81 2.45 -4.08
C TRP A 127 -5.80 3.97 -3.95
N ILE A 128 -6.02 4.45 -2.74
CA ILE A 128 -5.95 5.86 -2.37
C ILE A 128 -4.81 6.00 -1.37
N ASP A 129 -3.68 6.50 -1.86
CA ASP A 129 -2.49 6.67 -1.04
C ASP A 129 -2.53 8.00 -0.27
N GLU A 130 -2.11 7.98 1.00
CA GLU A 130 -2.05 9.15 1.86
C GLU A 130 -3.37 9.96 1.85
N ILE A 131 -4.49 9.26 2.13
CA ILE A 131 -5.84 9.84 2.06
C ILE A 131 -5.99 11.09 2.95
N GLU A 132 -5.20 11.22 4.01
CA GLU A 132 -5.14 12.41 4.86
C GLU A 132 -4.68 13.66 4.10
N LYS A 133 -3.78 13.50 3.12
CA LYS A 133 -3.36 14.62 2.26
C LYS A 133 -4.44 14.97 1.26
N ALA A 134 -5.14 13.95 0.78
CA ALA A 134 -6.23 14.08 -0.15
C ALA A 134 -7.37 14.97 0.39
N PHE A 135 -7.66 14.81 1.67
CA PHE A 135 -8.76 15.52 2.35
C PHE A 135 -8.25 16.46 3.46
N SER A 136 -7.01 16.93 3.37
CA SER A 136 -6.48 17.98 4.24
C SER A 136 -7.28 19.27 4.03
N GLY A 137 -7.85 19.78 5.10
CA GLY A 137 -8.71 20.98 5.05
C GLY A 137 -10.21 20.72 5.14
N VAL A 138 -10.63 19.45 5.22
CA VAL A 138 -12.02 19.09 5.57
C VAL A 138 -12.34 19.62 6.98
N GLY A 139 -13.48 20.32 7.11
CA GLY A 139 -13.88 20.98 8.36
C GLY A 139 -13.23 22.35 8.59
N GLY A 140 -12.44 22.83 7.64
CA GLY A 140 -11.95 24.23 7.57
C GLY A 140 -12.84 25.07 6.67
N ASN A 141 -12.39 26.26 6.26
CA ASN A 141 -13.13 27.13 5.34
C ASN A 141 -13.02 26.70 3.86
N ASN A 142 -13.04 25.39 3.56
CA ASN A 142 -12.90 24.88 2.19
C ASN A 142 -14.09 24.01 1.78
N ASP A 143 -15.17 24.67 1.37
CA ASP A 143 -16.43 24.02 0.93
C ASP A 143 -16.25 22.99 -0.19
N ILE A 144 -15.20 23.09 -1.00
CA ILE A 144 -14.92 22.15 -2.10
C ILE A 144 -14.44 20.83 -1.54
N MET A 145 -13.52 20.87 -0.58
CA MET A 145 -12.99 19.65 0.06
C MET A 145 -14.07 18.94 0.85
N ASP A 146 -14.91 19.67 1.56
CA ASP A 146 -16.03 19.10 2.30
C ASP A 146 -17.04 18.39 1.38
N ARG A 147 -17.35 18.99 0.20
CA ARG A 147 -18.21 18.34 -0.80
C ARG A 147 -17.57 17.12 -1.44
N MET A 148 -16.30 17.19 -1.82
CA MET A 148 -15.56 16.05 -2.36
C MET A 148 -15.51 14.91 -1.36
N PHE A 149 -15.21 15.21 -0.12
CA PHE A 149 -15.15 14.23 0.96
C PHE A 149 -16.54 13.61 1.23
N GLY A 150 -17.58 14.44 1.33
CA GLY A 150 -18.96 13.98 1.48
C GLY A 150 -19.39 13.05 0.35
N TYR A 151 -19.07 13.41 -0.91
CA TYR A 151 -19.36 12.57 -2.05
C TYR A 151 -18.63 11.22 -1.97
N PHE A 152 -17.34 11.22 -1.66
CA PHE A 152 -16.55 9.99 -1.50
C PHE A 152 -17.14 9.08 -0.42
N LEU A 153 -17.52 9.65 0.73
CA LEU A 153 -18.10 8.89 1.83
C LEU A 153 -19.46 8.28 1.49
N SER A 154 -20.32 9.04 0.81
CA SER A 154 -21.62 8.56 0.35
C SER A 154 -21.45 7.43 -0.66
N TRP A 155 -20.54 7.60 -1.62
CA TRP A 155 -20.21 6.54 -2.56
C TRP A 155 -19.70 5.28 -1.87
N MET A 156 -18.76 5.40 -0.91
CA MET A 156 -18.28 4.26 -0.15
C MET A 156 -19.39 3.52 0.60
N GLN A 157 -20.36 4.25 1.10
CA GLN A 157 -21.49 3.68 1.82
C GLN A 157 -22.47 2.96 0.89
N GLU A 158 -22.74 3.51 -0.29
CA GLU A 158 -23.82 3.10 -1.20
C GLU A 158 -23.36 2.20 -2.33
N LYS A 159 -22.03 2.14 -2.61
CA LYS A 159 -21.52 1.40 -3.75
C LYS A 159 -21.92 -0.08 -3.73
N THR A 160 -22.36 -0.56 -4.89
CA THR A 160 -22.68 -1.96 -5.18
C THR A 160 -21.73 -2.58 -6.20
N SER A 161 -20.78 -1.79 -6.72
CA SER A 161 -19.78 -2.22 -7.68
C SER A 161 -18.67 -3.04 -6.99
N SER A 162 -18.08 -3.98 -7.74
CA SER A 162 -16.94 -4.80 -7.29
C SER A 162 -15.62 -4.01 -7.31
N VAL A 163 -15.63 -2.78 -6.83
CA VAL A 163 -14.44 -1.96 -6.59
C VAL A 163 -14.03 -2.13 -5.14
N TYR A 164 -12.88 -2.77 -4.89
CA TYR A 164 -12.35 -2.90 -3.53
C TYR A 164 -11.41 -1.74 -3.23
N VAL A 165 -11.73 -0.92 -2.24
CA VAL A 165 -10.96 0.28 -1.92
C VAL A 165 -9.89 -0.05 -0.88
N ILE A 166 -8.63 0.30 -1.17
CA ILE A 166 -7.55 0.28 -0.19
C ILE A 166 -7.08 1.71 0.02
N ALA A 167 -7.42 2.27 1.18
CA ALA A 167 -6.93 3.57 1.57
C ALA A 167 -5.75 3.43 2.55
N THR A 168 -4.73 4.26 2.38
CA THR A 168 -3.58 4.31 3.28
C THR A 168 -3.48 5.70 3.92
N ALA A 169 -2.99 5.75 5.16
CA ALA A 169 -2.68 7.01 5.85
C ALA A 169 -1.43 6.86 6.72
N ASN A 170 -0.69 7.94 6.86
CA ASN A 170 0.49 7.97 7.73
C ASN A 170 0.14 8.33 9.19
N ASN A 171 -0.95 9.09 9.38
CA ASN A 171 -1.35 9.55 10.70
C ASN A 171 -2.88 9.43 10.89
N ALA A 172 -3.27 8.69 11.93
CA ALA A 172 -4.68 8.50 12.31
C ALA A 172 -5.32 9.77 12.90
N HIS A 173 -4.52 10.69 13.48
CA HIS A 173 -5.05 11.88 14.14
C HIS A 173 -5.58 12.92 13.15
N ASN A 174 -5.00 12.99 11.96
CA ASN A 174 -5.38 13.94 10.93
C ASN A 174 -6.57 13.48 10.07
N LEU A 175 -7.17 12.35 10.42
CA LEU A 175 -8.28 11.77 9.66
C LEU A 175 -9.61 12.25 10.20
N PRO A 176 -10.53 12.70 9.33
CA PRO A 176 -11.90 12.97 9.70
C PRO A 176 -12.54 11.75 10.36
N LEU A 177 -13.24 11.96 11.48
CA LEU A 177 -13.91 10.88 12.24
C LEU A 177 -14.91 10.09 11.40
N GLU A 178 -15.44 10.72 10.38
CA GLU A 178 -16.38 10.15 9.42
C GLU A 178 -15.79 8.95 8.69
N LEU A 179 -14.50 8.92 8.37
CA LEU A 179 -13.84 7.75 7.73
C LEU A 179 -13.85 6.51 8.63
N LYS A 180 -13.83 6.71 9.95
CA LYS A 180 -13.80 5.65 10.95
C LYS A 180 -15.18 5.04 11.24
N ARG A 181 -16.26 5.64 10.72
CA ARG A 181 -17.62 5.12 10.95
C ARG A 181 -17.84 3.81 10.19
N LYS A 182 -18.50 2.85 10.87
CA LYS A 182 -18.87 1.57 10.27
C LYS A 182 -19.70 1.75 8.99
N GLY A 183 -19.52 0.85 8.04
CA GLY A 183 -20.27 0.82 6.78
C GLY A 183 -19.57 1.52 5.61
N ARG A 184 -18.39 2.11 5.81
CA ARG A 184 -17.56 2.72 4.75
C ARG A 184 -16.40 1.84 4.37
N PHE A 185 -15.54 1.51 5.32
CA PHE A 185 -14.55 0.45 5.19
C PHE A 185 -15.01 -0.78 5.98
N ASP A 186 -14.66 -1.96 5.51
CA ASP A 186 -14.99 -3.22 6.19
C ASP A 186 -14.15 -3.36 7.46
N GLU A 187 -12.88 -2.92 7.42
CA GLU A 187 -11.93 -3.00 8.54
C GLU A 187 -10.90 -1.89 8.48
N ILE A 188 -10.33 -1.55 9.63
CA ILE A 188 -9.25 -0.57 9.77
C ILE A 188 -8.09 -1.24 10.49
N PHE A 189 -6.92 -1.28 9.85
CA PHE A 189 -5.70 -1.81 10.42
C PHE A 189 -4.75 -0.70 10.82
N CYS A 190 -4.29 -0.74 12.06
CA CYS A 190 -3.19 0.10 12.54
C CYS A 190 -1.88 -0.69 12.42
N VAL A 191 -0.99 -0.20 11.59
CA VAL A 191 0.33 -0.79 11.35
C VAL A 191 1.36 -0.03 12.17
N ASN A 192 2.00 -0.74 13.09
CA ASN A 192 3.08 -0.22 13.92
C ASN A 192 4.45 -0.48 13.27
N LEU A 193 5.51 0.04 13.89
CA LEU A 193 6.87 -0.36 13.56
C LEU A 193 7.02 -1.88 13.77
N PRO A 194 7.81 -2.56 12.93
CA PRO A 194 7.99 -3.99 13.03
C PRO A 194 8.72 -4.36 14.34
N ASN A 195 8.23 -5.40 15.00
CA ASN A 195 8.92 -6.03 16.12
C ASN A 195 10.17 -6.78 15.63
N GLU A 196 10.93 -7.39 16.52
CA GLU A 196 12.18 -8.08 16.19
C GLU A 196 11.99 -9.22 15.18
N ASP A 197 10.98 -10.07 15.39
CA ASP A 197 10.66 -11.19 14.47
C ASP A 197 10.20 -10.70 13.09
N GLU A 198 9.43 -9.63 13.06
CA GLU A 198 9.01 -9.00 11.81
C GLU A 198 10.20 -8.36 11.09
N ARG A 199 11.12 -7.69 11.81
CA ARG A 199 12.34 -7.16 11.20
C ARG A 199 13.21 -8.27 10.62
N LYS A 200 13.35 -9.40 11.33
CA LYS A 200 14.06 -10.58 10.82
C LYS A 200 13.47 -11.04 9.48
N LYS A 201 12.14 -11.19 9.40
CA LYS A 201 11.45 -11.56 8.16
C LYS A 201 11.68 -10.52 7.04
N ILE A 202 11.69 -9.22 7.37
CA ILE A 202 11.96 -8.15 6.41
C ILE A 202 13.40 -8.26 5.89
N PHE A 203 14.38 -8.50 6.75
CA PHE A 203 15.76 -8.74 6.33
C PHE A 203 15.88 -9.97 5.40
N GLU A 204 15.27 -11.09 5.76
CA GLU A 204 15.26 -12.31 4.94
C GLU A 204 14.74 -12.03 3.52
N ILE A 205 13.63 -11.28 3.41
CA ILE A 205 13.01 -10.92 2.13
C ILE A 205 13.98 -10.04 1.30
N HIS A 206 14.51 -8.96 1.88
CA HIS A 206 15.35 -8.01 1.13
C HIS A 206 16.72 -8.60 0.77
N ILE A 207 17.34 -9.37 1.66
CA ILE A 207 18.58 -10.09 1.42
C ILE A 207 18.40 -11.14 0.32
N GLY A 208 17.32 -11.92 0.38
CA GLY A 208 16.97 -12.91 -0.64
C GLY A 208 16.75 -12.30 -2.03
N LYS A 209 16.08 -11.14 -2.11
CA LYS A 209 15.90 -10.38 -3.36
C LYS A 209 17.25 -9.95 -3.98
N LYS A 210 18.26 -9.75 -3.18
CA LYS A 210 19.63 -9.41 -3.64
C LYS A 210 20.50 -10.63 -3.91
N LYS A 211 19.94 -11.84 -3.81
CA LYS A 211 20.69 -13.09 -3.96
C LYS A 211 21.88 -13.21 -2.98
N GLN A 212 21.75 -12.57 -1.84
CA GLN A 212 22.65 -12.70 -0.70
C GLN A 212 22.06 -13.68 0.30
N ASN A 213 22.88 -14.11 1.27
CA ASN A 213 22.45 -15.00 2.34
C ASN A 213 23.15 -14.63 3.65
N LEU A 214 22.43 -14.79 4.75
CA LEU A 214 22.96 -14.75 6.11
C LEU A 214 22.46 -15.97 6.87
N ASP A 215 23.24 -16.44 7.81
CA ASP A 215 22.77 -17.48 8.72
C ASP A 215 21.76 -16.91 9.74
N GLU A 216 21.09 -17.80 10.43
CA GLU A 216 20.04 -17.44 11.37
C GLU A 216 20.58 -16.62 12.56
N ALA A 217 21.79 -16.89 13.02
CA ALA A 217 22.44 -16.17 14.11
C ALA A 217 22.74 -14.72 13.71
N ALA A 218 23.25 -14.50 12.50
CA ALA A 218 23.49 -13.17 11.94
C ALA A 218 22.17 -12.38 11.75
N LEU A 219 21.13 -13.02 11.23
CA LEU A 219 19.80 -12.41 11.08
C LEU A 219 19.21 -11.97 12.43
N ASN A 220 19.27 -12.82 13.44
CA ASN A 220 18.82 -12.47 14.79
C ASN A 220 19.61 -11.28 15.34
N SER A 221 20.94 -11.30 15.19
CA SER A 221 21.82 -10.26 15.68
C SER A 221 21.55 -8.90 15.02
N VAL A 222 21.35 -8.87 13.70
CA VAL A 222 21.04 -7.62 12.95
C VAL A 222 19.63 -7.12 13.29
N SER A 223 18.67 -8.03 13.45
CA SER A 223 17.30 -7.67 13.84
C SER A 223 17.24 -7.04 15.22
N LEU A 224 18.06 -7.52 16.16
CA LEU A 224 18.12 -6.97 17.52
C LEU A 224 18.60 -5.52 17.53
N ILE A 225 19.70 -5.21 16.83
CA ILE A 225 20.31 -3.88 16.86
C ILE A 225 19.56 -2.83 16.03
N THR A 226 18.64 -3.26 15.17
CA THR A 226 17.82 -2.37 14.33
C THR A 226 16.46 -2.05 14.95
N GLU A 227 16.37 -2.02 16.28
CA GLU A 227 15.17 -1.59 16.98
C GLU A 227 14.74 -0.17 16.54
N GLY A 228 13.47 -0.02 16.19
CA GLY A 228 12.91 1.21 15.69
C GLY A 228 13.07 1.42 14.17
N PHE A 229 13.72 0.52 13.44
CA PHE A 229 13.76 0.57 11.97
C PHE A 229 12.43 0.10 11.40
N ASN A 230 11.97 0.80 10.36
CA ASN A 230 10.85 0.36 9.54
C ASN A 230 11.33 -0.48 8.34
N GLY A 231 10.41 -0.96 7.51
CA GLY A 231 10.75 -1.79 6.34
C GLY A 231 11.61 -1.06 5.31
N ALA A 232 11.39 0.24 5.12
CA ALA A 232 12.19 1.05 4.19
C ALA A 232 13.62 1.30 4.71
N ASP A 233 13.78 1.49 6.01
CA ASP A 233 15.10 1.62 6.64
C ASP A 233 15.90 0.33 6.43
N ILE A 234 15.28 -0.85 6.62
CA ILE A 234 15.91 -2.15 6.42
C ILE A 234 16.26 -2.37 4.94
N GLU A 235 15.36 -2.05 4.03
CA GLU A 235 15.62 -2.12 2.58
C GLU A 235 16.83 -1.26 2.19
N SER A 236 16.87 -0.02 2.68
CA SER A 236 17.98 0.90 2.44
C SER A 236 19.31 0.35 2.96
N LEU A 237 19.30 -0.19 4.17
CA LEU A 237 20.48 -0.80 4.80
C LEU A 237 21.02 -1.97 3.98
N VAL A 238 20.14 -2.87 3.53
CA VAL A 238 20.53 -4.00 2.68
C VAL A 238 21.08 -3.53 1.34
N ASN A 239 20.43 -2.52 0.72
CA ASN A 239 20.90 -1.96 -0.54
C ASN A 239 22.31 -1.35 -0.42
N GLU A 240 22.56 -0.57 0.63
CA GLU A 240 23.87 0.05 0.92
C GLU A 240 24.95 -1.01 1.15
N ALA A 241 24.63 -2.09 1.87
CA ALA A 241 25.57 -3.18 2.10
C ALA A 241 25.96 -3.87 0.79
N VAL A 242 24.99 -4.17 -0.07
CA VAL A 242 25.25 -4.78 -1.38
C VAL A 242 26.06 -3.85 -2.29
N GLU A 243 25.72 -2.56 -2.32
CA GLU A 243 26.45 -1.55 -3.08
C GLU A 243 27.90 -1.46 -2.62
N LYS A 244 28.15 -1.43 -1.30
CA LYS A 244 29.49 -1.40 -0.74
C LYS A 244 30.31 -2.65 -1.11
N CYS A 245 29.73 -3.84 -1.02
CA CYS A 245 30.38 -5.07 -1.47
C CYS A 245 30.76 -5.00 -2.95
N PHE A 246 29.88 -4.44 -3.79
CA PHE A 246 30.16 -4.27 -5.22
C PHE A 246 31.32 -3.29 -5.45
N ILE A 247 31.29 -2.10 -4.86
CA ILE A 247 32.34 -1.07 -4.98
C ILE A 247 33.69 -1.65 -4.53
N ASP A 248 33.73 -2.28 -3.35
CA ASP A 248 34.95 -2.87 -2.81
C ASP A 248 35.48 -4.01 -3.68
N SER A 249 34.62 -4.72 -4.41
CA SER A 249 35.03 -5.73 -5.38
C SER A 249 35.77 -5.14 -6.58
N LEU A 250 35.37 -3.95 -7.04
CA LEU A 250 36.04 -3.22 -8.12
C LEU A 250 37.48 -2.76 -7.70
N ASP A 251 37.60 -2.44 -6.42
CA ASP A 251 38.87 -2.02 -5.81
C ASP A 251 39.77 -3.21 -5.33
N ASN A 252 39.36 -4.44 -5.61
CA ASN A 252 40.01 -5.68 -5.13
C ASN A 252 40.13 -5.78 -3.58
N LYS A 253 39.18 -5.17 -2.84
CA LYS A 253 39.18 -5.18 -1.37
C LYS A 253 38.49 -6.40 -0.76
N GLY A 254 37.66 -7.12 -1.52
CA GLY A 254 37.06 -8.39 -1.10
C GLY A 254 36.13 -8.33 0.10
N THR A 255 35.38 -7.22 0.26
CA THR A 255 34.40 -7.09 1.37
C THR A 255 33.26 -8.10 1.21
N ALA A 256 33.06 -8.93 2.23
CA ALA A 256 31.96 -9.89 2.25
C ALA A 256 30.66 -9.25 2.72
N PHE A 257 29.55 -9.74 2.17
CA PHE A 257 28.22 -9.42 2.69
C PHE A 257 27.98 -10.26 3.96
N ASP A 258 28.20 -9.67 5.11
CA ASP A 258 28.11 -10.34 6.40
C ASP A 258 27.44 -9.48 7.50
N GLU A 259 27.26 -10.06 8.65
CA GLU A 259 26.71 -9.42 9.84
C GLU A 259 27.46 -8.14 10.24
N ARG A 260 28.80 -8.16 10.13
CA ARG A 260 29.65 -7.04 10.56
C ARG A 260 29.41 -5.82 9.69
N LEU A 261 29.31 -6.04 8.38
CA LEU A 261 29.02 -4.98 7.41
C LEU A 261 27.66 -4.34 7.69
N LEU A 262 26.61 -5.15 7.90
CA LEU A 262 25.28 -4.66 8.19
C LEU A 262 25.24 -3.87 9.52
N LYS A 263 25.94 -4.34 10.55
CA LYS A 263 26.06 -3.62 11.83
C LYS A 263 26.79 -2.29 11.70
N ASP A 264 27.86 -2.24 10.94
CA ASP A 264 28.62 -1.01 10.70
C ASP A 264 27.74 0.04 10.01
N ILE A 265 26.96 -0.35 8.99
CA ILE A 265 26.04 0.53 8.30
C ILE A 265 24.90 0.93 9.24
N ALA A 266 24.26 -0.02 9.93
CA ALA A 266 23.16 0.26 10.85
C ALA A 266 23.55 1.26 11.95
N SER A 267 24.78 1.18 12.45
CA SER A 267 25.29 2.11 13.48
C SER A 267 25.41 3.56 12.99
N LYS A 268 25.53 3.76 11.67
CA LYS A 268 25.67 5.07 11.02
C LYS A 268 24.33 5.59 10.51
N THR A 269 23.36 4.68 10.34
CA THR A 269 22.03 5.02 9.84
C THR A 269 21.19 5.55 10.98
N VAL A 270 20.77 6.81 10.86
CA VAL A 270 19.75 7.38 11.76
C VAL A 270 18.40 6.92 11.24
N SER A 271 17.69 6.10 12.02
CA SER A 271 16.30 5.73 11.67
C SER A 271 15.47 6.98 11.46
N ILE A 272 14.75 7.06 10.34
CA ILE A 272 13.84 8.17 10.01
C ILE A 272 12.84 8.39 11.15
N THR A 273 12.48 7.33 11.87
CA THR A 273 11.55 7.37 12.99
C THR A 273 12.15 7.93 14.28
N LYS A 274 13.48 7.94 14.42
CA LYS A 274 14.17 8.53 15.59
C LYS A 274 14.51 10.01 15.40
N SER A 275 14.31 10.54 14.19
CA SER A 275 14.64 11.94 13.84
C SER A 275 13.43 12.89 13.92
N CYS A 276 12.27 12.37 14.32
CA CYS A 276 11.03 13.12 14.57
C CYS A 276 10.70 13.03 16.08
#